data_ef4a0af35796d7f2081d7cee8eb98b14
#
_entry.id   ef4a0af35796d7f2081d7cee8eb98b14
#
_cell.length_a   1.000
_cell.length_b   1.000
_cell.length_c   1.000
_cell.angle_alpha   90.00
_cell.angle_beta   90.00
_cell.angle_gamma   90.00
#
_symmetry.space_group_name_H-M   'P 1'
#
loop_
_entity.id
_entity.type
_entity.pdbx_description
1 polymer ?
#
loop_
_entity_poly.entity_id
_entity_poly.type
_entity_poly.pdbx_seq_one_letter_code
_entity_poly.pdbx_strand_id
1 'polypeptide(L)'
;MLGVGAMIVLLIVFLLLFLFFMPIPLKISIKYLEDFYEIKFYKINLLSSDGGVIYKFIKDDKVKKYDSSDNAKEESKEKYREKLRYKRLSIKLLFKNLSNNSYKPYLNISSNIDFSVNDAAGTAIVYGLLNSLNPIIFKLLSSFFKIKNFNNKFNPIFKDKHIINISIMCILTINIAKIIYMLFLIKKSNIPIRGGVL
;
A
#
# COMPACT_ATOMS: atom_id res chain seq x y z
N MET A 1 -47.64 -15.29 9.22
CA MET A 1 -46.95 -15.80 8.01
C MET A 1 -46.20 -14.65 7.37
N LEU A 2 -44.89 -14.64 7.43
CA LEU A 2 -44.09 -13.72 6.65
C LEU A 2 -44.33 -14.04 5.16
N GLY A 3 -44.81 -13.08 4.37
CA GLY A 3 -45.06 -13.30 2.95
C GLY A 3 -43.74 -13.65 2.22
N VAL A 4 -43.85 -14.38 1.12
CA VAL A 4 -42.67 -14.81 0.30
C VAL A 4 -41.74 -13.62 -0.04
N GLY A 5 -42.30 -12.42 -0.24
CA GLY A 5 -41.52 -11.20 -0.46
C GLY A 5 -40.62 -10.80 0.72
N ALA A 6 -41.11 -10.94 1.96
CA ALA A 6 -40.32 -10.64 3.16
C ALA A 6 -39.16 -11.64 3.34
N MET A 7 -39.35 -12.91 3.01
CA MET A 7 -38.30 -13.92 3.01
C MET A 7 -37.20 -13.60 1.99
N ILE A 8 -37.57 -13.18 0.78
CA ILE A 8 -36.62 -12.78 -0.28
C ILE A 8 -35.79 -11.58 0.18
N VAL A 9 -36.42 -10.54 0.73
CA VAL A 9 -35.74 -9.35 1.24
C VAL A 9 -34.77 -9.72 2.36
N LEU A 10 -35.17 -10.58 3.29
CA LEU A 10 -34.31 -11.03 4.41
C LEU A 10 -33.10 -11.82 3.90
N LEU A 11 -33.28 -12.67 2.89
CA LEU A 11 -32.21 -13.43 2.26
C LEU A 11 -31.21 -12.50 1.54
N ILE A 12 -31.69 -11.48 0.83
CA ILE A 12 -30.83 -10.48 0.17
C ILE A 12 -30.02 -9.69 1.21
N VAL A 13 -30.65 -9.24 2.30
CA VAL A 13 -29.96 -8.53 3.39
C VAL A 13 -28.88 -9.41 4.02
N PHE A 14 -29.21 -10.69 4.27
CA PHE A 14 -28.24 -11.65 4.81
C PHE A 14 -27.05 -11.87 3.87
N LEU A 15 -27.31 -12.01 2.57
CA LEU A 15 -26.29 -12.15 1.54
C LEU A 15 -25.37 -10.93 1.48
N LEU A 16 -25.93 -9.72 1.53
CA LEU A 16 -25.17 -8.46 1.56
C LEU A 16 -24.31 -8.36 2.82
N LEU A 17 -24.85 -8.71 3.98
CA LEU A 17 -24.09 -8.77 5.23
C LEU A 17 -22.94 -9.76 5.15
N PHE A 18 -23.17 -10.94 4.58
CA PHE A 18 -22.16 -11.97 4.40
C PHE A 18 -21.00 -11.46 3.51
N LEU A 19 -21.32 -10.84 2.37
CA LEU A 19 -20.32 -10.23 1.48
C LEU A 19 -19.52 -9.10 2.17
N PHE A 20 -20.16 -8.33 3.04
CA PHE A 20 -19.52 -7.23 3.76
C PHE A 20 -18.47 -7.71 4.77
N PHE A 21 -18.68 -8.88 5.39
CA PHE A 21 -17.76 -9.46 6.36
C PHE A 21 -16.77 -10.44 5.73
N MET A 22 -16.95 -10.82 4.47
CA MET A 22 -16.07 -11.76 3.79
C MET A 22 -14.63 -11.23 3.71
N PRO A 23 -13.61 -12.02 4.15
CA PRO A 23 -12.22 -11.60 4.05
C PRO A 23 -11.73 -11.69 2.60
N ILE A 24 -11.29 -10.56 2.07
CA ILE A 24 -10.74 -10.45 0.71
C ILE A 24 -9.21 -10.46 0.81
N PRO A 25 -8.52 -11.47 0.25
CA PRO A 25 -7.06 -11.50 0.20
C PRO A 25 -6.57 -10.62 -0.96
N LEU A 26 -5.89 -9.53 -0.69
CA LEU A 26 -5.25 -8.66 -1.68
C LEU A 26 -3.81 -9.12 -1.87
N LYS A 27 -3.48 -9.67 -3.04
CA LYS A 27 -2.14 -10.18 -3.35
C LYS A 27 -1.39 -9.20 -4.24
N ILE A 28 -0.25 -8.73 -3.72
CA ILE A 28 0.68 -7.85 -4.43
C ILE A 28 2.02 -8.58 -4.54
N SER A 29 2.60 -8.61 -5.74
CA SER A 29 3.92 -9.14 -5.99
C SER A 29 4.78 -8.09 -6.68
N ILE A 30 5.96 -7.85 -6.13
CA ILE A 30 6.95 -6.92 -6.66
C ILE A 30 8.20 -7.74 -6.98
N LYS A 31 8.68 -7.65 -8.22
CA LYS A 31 9.94 -8.23 -8.66
C LYS A 31 10.80 -7.15 -9.27
N TYR A 32 12.06 -7.13 -8.89
CA TYR A 32 13.10 -6.31 -9.46
C TYR A 32 14.34 -7.19 -9.71
N LEU A 33 14.76 -7.27 -10.96
CA LEU A 33 15.93 -8.02 -11.40
C LEU A 33 16.73 -7.11 -12.34
N GLU A 34 17.87 -6.63 -11.91
CA GLU A 34 18.76 -5.73 -12.68
C GLU A 34 18.00 -4.69 -13.53
N ASP A 35 17.67 -5.02 -14.80
CA ASP A 35 16.99 -4.13 -15.74
C ASP A 35 15.48 -4.38 -15.86
N PHE A 36 14.96 -5.39 -15.16
CA PHE A 36 13.55 -5.78 -15.23
C PHE A 36 12.84 -5.50 -13.91
N TYR A 37 11.75 -4.74 -13.97
CA TYR A 37 10.85 -4.55 -12.83
C TYR A 37 9.43 -4.96 -13.19
N GLU A 38 8.74 -5.57 -12.23
CA GLU A 38 7.38 -6.04 -12.41
C GLU A 38 6.59 -5.87 -11.10
N ILE A 39 5.45 -5.19 -11.18
CA ILE A 39 4.50 -5.08 -10.09
C ILE A 39 3.19 -5.71 -10.53
N LYS A 40 2.80 -6.79 -9.87
CA LYS A 40 1.56 -7.53 -10.11
C LYS A 40 0.57 -7.36 -8.98
N PHE A 41 -0.69 -7.17 -9.33
CA PHE A 41 -1.82 -7.30 -8.43
C PHE A 41 -2.64 -8.52 -8.83
N TYR A 42 -2.61 -9.56 -8.02
CA TYR A 42 -3.07 -10.90 -8.42
C TYR A 42 -2.33 -11.42 -9.66
N LYS A 43 -3.04 -11.51 -10.79
CA LYS A 43 -2.54 -11.93 -12.10
C LYS A 43 -2.35 -10.76 -13.08
N ILE A 44 -2.73 -9.53 -12.66
CA ILE A 44 -2.72 -8.35 -13.53
C ILE A 44 -1.37 -7.65 -13.35
N ASN A 45 -0.66 -7.43 -14.46
CA ASN A 45 0.54 -6.60 -14.47
C ASN A 45 0.14 -5.14 -14.38
N LEU A 46 0.35 -4.53 -13.19
CA LEU A 46 0.09 -3.11 -12.99
C LEU A 46 1.17 -2.26 -13.68
N LEU A 47 2.42 -2.62 -13.47
CA LEU A 47 3.58 -1.92 -14.00
C LEU A 47 4.67 -2.94 -14.30
N SER A 48 5.28 -2.85 -15.50
CA SER A 48 6.40 -3.68 -15.92
C SER A 48 7.29 -2.88 -16.86
N SER A 49 8.57 -3.25 -17.00
CA SER A 49 9.48 -2.70 -18.00
C SER A 49 8.91 -2.79 -19.43
N ASP A 50 8.15 -3.84 -19.72
CA ASP A 50 7.53 -4.09 -21.03
C ASP A 50 6.14 -3.46 -21.21
N GLY A 51 5.68 -2.69 -20.22
CA GLY A 51 4.36 -2.06 -20.17
C GLY A 51 3.50 -2.58 -19.02
N GLY A 52 2.27 -2.12 -18.90
CA GLY A 52 1.32 -2.50 -17.88
C GLY A 52 0.06 -1.64 -17.95
N VAL A 53 -0.94 -1.99 -17.13
CA VAL A 53 -2.23 -1.26 -17.13
C VAL A 53 -2.01 0.22 -16.80
N ILE A 54 -1.17 0.52 -15.81
CA ILE A 54 -0.88 1.89 -15.39
C ILE A 54 -0.11 2.67 -16.48
N TYR A 55 0.76 2.01 -17.23
CA TYR A 55 1.50 2.64 -18.32
C TYR A 55 0.58 3.17 -19.42
N LYS A 56 -0.51 2.46 -19.75
CA LYS A 56 -1.55 2.92 -20.67
C LYS A 56 -2.22 4.21 -20.18
N PHE A 57 -2.61 4.27 -18.90
CA PHE A 57 -3.26 5.45 -18.32
C PHE A 57 -2.33 6.66 -18.28
N ILE A 58 -1.04 6.47 -17.92
CA ILE A 58 -0.07 7.57 -17.88
C ILE A 58 0.24 8.12 -19.27
N LYS A 59 0.24 7.26 -20.29
CA LYS A 59 0.47 7.69 -21.69
C LYS A 59 -0.71 8.49 -22.22
N ASP A 60 -1.95 8.08 -21.93
CA ASP A 60 -3.15 8.80 -22.36
C ASP A 60 -3.28 10.18 -21.68
N ASP A 61 -2.86 10.32 -20.42
CA ASP A 61 -2.86 11.60 -19.71
C ASP A 61 -1.80 12.60 -20.24
N LYS A 62 -0.66 12.10 -20.75
CA LYS A 62 0.35 12.98 -21.37
C LYS A 62 -0.10 13.52 -22.72
N VAL A 63 -0.85 12.76 -23.51
CA VAL A 63 -1.37 13.20 -24.80
C VAL A 63 -2.44 14.27 -24.63
N LYS A 64 -3.29 14.18 -23.60
CA LYS A 64 -4.34 15.19 -23.32
C LYS A 64 -3.83 16.51 -22.73
N LYS A 65 -2.58 16.59 -22.27
CA LYS A 65 -2.00 17.81 -21.66
C LYS A 65 -1.41 18.80 -22.65
N TYR A 66 -1.28 18.49 -23.92
CA TYR A 66 -0.71 19.39 -24.91
C TYR A 66 -1.71 20.34 -25.59
N ASP A 67 -3.03 20.11 -25.44
CA ASP A 67 -4.07 20.84 -26.19
C ASP A 67 -4.98 21.76 -25.36
N SER A 68 -4.62 22.16 -24.16
CA SER A 68 -5.48 23.08 -23.40
C SER A 68 -4.69 24.24 -22.77
N SER A 69 -4.98 25.40 -23.31
CA SER A 69 -4.54 26.76 -22.95
C SER A 69 -4.31 27.02 -21.45
N ASP A 70 -3.20 27.76 -21.19
CA ASP A 70 -2.59 27.96 -19.86
C ASP A 70 -3.36 28.86 -18.87
N ASN A 71 -4.38 29.58 -19.29
CA ASN A 71 -4.99 30.63 -18.47
C ASN A 71 -6.11 30.17 -17.50
N ALA A 72 -6.68 28.96 -17.69
CA ALA A 72 -7.71 28.45 -16.79
C ALA A 72 -7.15 27.57 -15.66
N LYS A 73 -5.85 27.32 -15.67
CA LYS A 73 -5.18 26.37 -14.73
C LYS A 73 -4.66 27.02 -13.46
N GLU A 74 -4.43 28.31 -13.42
CA GLU A 74 -3.87 28.97 -12.23
C GLU A 74 -4.93 29.18 -11.15
N GLU A 75 -6.11 29.65 -11.47
CA GLU A 75 -7.20 29.83 -10.49
C GLU A 75 -7.71 28.50 -9.90
N SER A 76 -7.77 27.44 -10.69
CA SER A 76 -8.16 26.13 -10.20
C SER A 76 -7.07 25.48 -9.32
N LYS A 77 -5.79 25.75 -9.60
CA LYS A 77 -4.66 25.28 -8.77
C LYS A 77 -4.57 26.02 -7.43
N GLU A 78 -4.85 27.31 -7.39
CA GLU A 78 -4.87 28.06 -6.12
C GLU A 78 -6.04 27.62 -5.23
N LYS A 79 -7.24 27.47 -5.76
CA LYS A 79 -8.39 26.91 -5.01
C LYS A 79 -8.17 25.49 -4.50
N TYR A 80 -7.45 24.65 -5.27
CA TYR A 80 -7.07 23.30 -4.85
C TYR A 80 -5.96 23.33 -3.79
N ARG A 81 -4.98 24.24 -3.92
CA ARG A 81 -3.92 24.43 -2.91
C ARG A 81 -4.47 25.03 -1.62
N GLU A 82 -5.42 25.95 -1.65
CA GLU A 82 -6.12 26.44 -0.47
C GLU A 82 -6.92 25.35 0.22
N LYS A 83 -7.67 24.54 -0.52
CA LYS A 83 -8.43 23.40 0.04
C LYS A 83 -7.52 22.34 0.68
N LEU A 84 -6.30 22.13 0.17
CA LEU A 84 -5.29 21.23 0.75
C LEU A 84 -4.55 21.86 1.96
N ARG A 85 -4.45 23.18 2.04
CA ARG A 85 -3.86 23.88 3.20
C ARG A 85 -4.70 23.75 4.48
N TYR A 86 -6.02 23.61 4.36
CA TYR A 86 -6.93 23.56 5.52
C TYR A 86 -6.99 22.21 6.26
N LYS A 87 -6.31 21.17 5.77
CA LYS A 87 -6.30 19.85 6.41
C LYS A 87 -4.89 19.28 6.50
N ARG A 88 -4.17 19.58 7.55
CA ARG A 88 -2.94 18.86 7.87
C ARG A 88 -3.28 17.51 8.50
N LEU A 89 -2.90 16.43 7.80
CA LEU A 89 -2.95 15.09 8.35
C LEU A 89 -1.90 14.99 9.47
N SER A 90 -2.33 14.85 10.71
CA SER A 90 -1.37 14.63 11.80
C SER A 90 -0.87 13.19 11.74
N ILE A 91 0.32 12.99 11.17
CA ILE A 91 0.97 11.67 11.05
C ILE A 91 1.06 10.98 12.42
N LYS A 92 1.33 11.74 13.47
CA LYS A 92 1.40 11.22 14.86
C LYS A 92 0.06 10.67 15.35
N LEU A 93 -1.06 11.38 15.09
CA LEU A 93 -2.40 10.92 15.45
C LEU A 93 -2.84 9.74 14.60
N LEU A 94 -2.52 9.77 13.32
CA LEU A 94 -2.81 8.67 12.39
C LEU A 94 -2.08 7.40 12.84
N PHE A 95 -0.79 7.51 13.15
CA PHE A 95 0.00 6.41 13.68
C PHE A 95 -0.58 5.86 14.99
N LYS A 96 -0.92 6.75 15.95
CA LYS A 96 -1.53 6.38 17.23
C LYS A 96 -2.88 5.67 17.03
N ASN A 97 -3.74 6.20 16.17
CA ASN A 97 -5.06 5.63 15.92
C ASN A 97 -4.99 4.28 15.19
N LEU A 98 -4.09 4.14 14.22
CA LEU A 98 -3.88 2.86 13.51
C LEU A 98 -3.19 1.81 14.38
N SER A 99 -2.20 2.20 15.19
CA SER A 99 -1.47 1.30 16.08
C SER A 99 -2.38 0.74 17.19
N ASN A 100 -3.24 1.56 17.76
CA ASN A 100 -4.18 1.15 18.81
C ASN A 100 -5.46 0.47 18.29
N ASN A 101 -5.54 0.26 16.97
CA ASN A 101 -6.71 -0.37 16.38
C ASN A 101 -6.74 -1.88 16.67
N SER A 102 -7.82 -2.36 17.30
CA SER A 102 -8.08 -3.80 17.51
C SER A 102 -8.39 -4.54 16.20
N TYR A 103 -8.88 -3.86 15.19
CA TYR A 103 -9.31 -4.44 13.90
C TYR A 103 -8.21 -4.41 12.83
N LYS A 104 -6.95 -4.72 13.21
CA LYS A 104 -5.84 -4.77 12.28
C LYS A 104 -6.09 -5.82 11.17
N PRO A 105 -5.79 -5.50 9.90
CA PRO A 105 -5.83 -6.49 8.83
C PRO A 105 -4.73 -7.54 8.99
N TYR A 106 -4.93 -8.72 8.41
CA TYR A 106 -3.91 -9.76 8.41
C TYR A 106 -2.92 -9.56 7.28
N LEU A 107 -1.65 -9.79 7.56
CA LEU A 107 -0.55 -9.60 6.64
C LEU A 107 0.31 -10.87 6.56
N ASN A 108 0.56 -11.34 5.34
CA ASN A 108 1.58 -12.32 5.02
C ASN A 108 2.60 -11.64 4.11
N ILE A 109 3.86 -11.62 4.52
CA ILE A 109 4.97 -11.09 3.72
C ILE A 109 5.98 -12.21 3.54
N SER A 110 6.42 -12.37 2.29
CA SER A 110 7.58 -13.16 1.93
C SER A 110 8.45 -12.31 1.01
N SER A 111 9.70 -12.10 1.40
CA SER A 111 10.67 -11.40 0.58
C SER A 111 11.94 -12.21 0.44
N ASN A 112 12.52 -12.15 -0.76
CA ASN A 112 13.82 -12.70 -1.09
C ASN A 112 14.64 -11.61 -1.78
N ILE A 113 15.76 -11.26 -1.19
CA ILE A 113 16.64 -10.19 -1.67
C ILE A 113 18.02 -10.77 -1.85
N ASP A 114 18.44 -10.91 -3.12
CA ASP A 114 19.77 -11.33 -3.48
C ASP A 114 20.58 -10.08 -3.83
N PHE A 115 21.75 -9.93 -3.25
CA PHE A 115 22.57 -8.73 -3.45
C PHE A 115 24.07 -8.99 -3.37
N SER A 116 24.82 -8.15 -4.08
CA SER A 116 26.29 -8.05 -4.04
C SER A 116 26.70 -6.58 -4.14
N VAL A 117 27.71 -6.19 -3.38
CA VAL A 117 28.23 -4.81 -3.34
C VAL A 117 29.68 -4.80 -3.84
N ASN A 118 29.91 -5.37 -5.03
CA ASN A 118 31.20 -5.35 -5.75
C ASN A 118 32.43 -5.89 -4.98
N ASP A 119 32.28 -6.21 -3.70
CA ASP A 119 33.34 -6.66 -2.81
C ASP A 119 32.75 -7.56 -1.72
N ALA A 120 33.48 -8.58 -1.32
CA ALA A 120 33.02 -9.57 -0.35
C ALA A 120 32.87 -8.97 1.07
N ALA A 121 33.78 -8.08 1.48
CA ALA A 121 33.76 -7.45 2.81
C ALA A 121 32.55 -6.50 2.91
N GLY A 122 32.33 -5.63 1.91
CA GLY A 122 31.16 -4.75 1.83
C GLY A 122 29.85 -5.53 1.80
N THR A 123 29.80 -6.62 1.04
CA THR A 123 28.60 -7.50 0.98
C THR A 123 28.28 -8.12 2.34
N ALA A 124 29.31 -8.58 3.09
CA ALA A 124 29.13 -9.13 4.43
C ALA A 124 28.63 -8.07 5.44
N ILE A 125 29.16 -6.85 5.38
CA ILE A 125 28.70 -5.73 6.24
C ILE A 125 27.24 -5.40 5.96
N VAL A 126 26.86 -5.24 4.68
CA VAL A 126 25.46 -4.96 4.29
C VAL A 126 24.53 -6.09 4.71
N TYR A 127 24.96 -7.35 4.59
CA TYR A 127 24.21 -8.49 5.08
C TYR A 127 23.92 -8.42 6.58
N GLY A 128 24.93 -8.10 7.38
CA GLY A 128 24.77 -7.92 8.83
C GLY A 128 23.79 -6.79 9.17
N LEU A 129 23.88 -5.64 8.48
CA LEU A 129 22.97 -4.51 8.66
C LEU A 129 21.52 -4.89 8.28
N LEU A 130 21.32 -5.51 7.13
CA LEU A 130 19.99 -5.91 6.68
C LEU A 130 19.32 -6.91 7.65
N ASN A 131 20.10 -7.89 8.17
CA ASN A 131 19.58 -8.82 9.15
C ASN A 131 19.23 -8.14 10.48
N SER A 132 20.01 -7.16 10.92
CA SER A 132 19.71 -6.41 12.14
C SER A 132 18.44 -5.55 12.04
N LEU A 133 18.06 -5.15 10.82
CA LEU A 133 16.81 -4.41 10.55
C LEU A 133 15.55 -5.28 10.58
N ASN A 134 15.68 -6.61 10.41
CA ASN A 134 14.52 -7.52 10.37
C ASN A 134 13.58 -7.40 11.57
N PRO A 135 14.07 -7.43 12.84
CA PRO A 135 13.18 -7.28 14.00
C PRO A 135 12.52 -5.89 14.06
N ILE A 136 13.20 -4.85 13.58
CA ILE A 136 12.67 -3.48 13.55
C ILE A 136 11.51 -3.41 12.54
N ILE A 137 11.71 -3.94 11.33
CA ILE A 137 10.68 -4.02 10.28
C ILE A 137 9.49 -4.82 10.79
N PHE A 138 9.73 -5.99 11.41
CA PHE A 138 8.66 -6.81 12.00
C PHE A 138 7.86 -6.04 13.04
N LYS A 139 8.52 -5.36 13.99
CA LYS A 139 7.89 -4.55 15.04
C LYS A 139 7.06 -3.41 14.45
N LEU A 140 7.59 -2.72 13.43
CA LEU A 140 6.88 -1.65 12.74
C LEU A 140 5.61 -2.17 12.06
N LEU A 141 5.72 -3.25 11.29
CA LEU A 141 4.59 -3.86 10.60
C LEU A 141 3.54 -4.41 11.59
N SER A 142 3.95 -5.00 12.70
CA SER A 142 3.05 -5.53 13.73
C SER A 142 2.25 -4.43 14.46
N SER A 143 2.72 -3.19 14.39
CA SER A 143 1.97 -2.04 14.90
C SER A 143 0.69 -1.77 14.10
N PHE A 144 0.69 -2.05 12.79
CA PHE A 144 -0.43 -1.76 11.89
C PHE A 144 -1.19 -3.01 11.44
N PHE A 145 -0.54 -4.16 11.43
CA PHE A 145 -1.05 -5.42 10.87
C PHE A 145 -0.96 -6.55 11.88
N LYS A 146 -1.88 -7.52 11.78
CA LYS A 146 -1.71 -8.82 12.41
C LYS A 146 -0.89 -9.71 11.48
N ILE A 147 0.39 -9.88 11.77
CA ILE A 147 1.31 -10.65 10.95
C ILE A 147 1.01 -12.14 11.15
N LYS A 148 0.62 -12.84 10.06
CA LYS A 148 0.45 -14.29 10.04
C LYS A 148 1.74 -15.00 9.64
N ASN A 149 2.44 -14.43 8.66
CA ASN A 149 3.72 -14.96 8.20
C ASN A 149 4.63 -13.80 7.84
N PHE A 150 5.87 -13.86 8.31
CA PHE A 150 6.93 -12.92 8.01
C PHE A 150 8.18 -13.71 7.66
N ASN A 151 8.43 -13.88 6.37
CA ASN A 151 9.60 -14.58 5.86
C ASN A 151 10.42 -13.61 5.02
N ASN A 152 11.48 -13.08 5.61
CA ASN A 152 12.37 -12.14 4.96
C ASN A 152 13.77 -12.76 4.86
N LYS A 153 14.21 -13.05 3.64
CA LYS A 153 15.48 -13.69 3.35
C LYS A 153 16.40 -12.72 2.61
N PHE A 154 17.59 -12.56 3.14
CA PHE A 154 18.68 -11.84 2.51
C PHE A 154 19.74 -12.85 2.09
N ASN A 155 20.08 -12.91 0.81
CA ASN A 155 21.07 -13.82 0.28
C ASN A 155 22.27 -12.98 -0.24
N PRO A 156 23.39 -12.94 0.47
CA PRO A 156 24.58 -12.29 -0.03
C PRO A 156 25.19 -13.11 -1.17
N ILE A 157 25.49 -12.47 -2.28
CA ILE A 157 26.22 -13.05 -3.41
C ILE A 157 27.62 -12.44 -3.40
N PHE A 158 28.64 -13.26 -3.20
CA PHE A 158 30.03 -12.79 -3.17
C PHE A 158 30.60 -12.81 -4.59
N LYS A 159 30.35 -11.72 -5.34
CA LYS A 159 30.87 -11.51 -6.69
C LYS A 159 31.40 -10.08 -6.80
N ASP A 160 32.42 -9.88 -7.60
CA ASP A 160 32.99 -8.56 -7.92
C ASP A 160 32.10 -7.77 -8.89
N LYS A 161 30.81 -7.71 -8.58
CA LYS A 161 29.77 -7.04 -9.38
C LYS A 161 28.64 -6.58 -8.48
N HIS A 162 28.12 -5.40 -8.74
CA HIS A 162 26.89 -4.95 -8.09
C HIS A 162 25.69 -5.75 -8.61
N ILE A 163 24.99 -6.43 -7.72
CA ILE A 163 23.79 -7.21 -8.04
C ILE A 163 22.71 -6.84 -7.03
N ILE A 164 21.52 -6.56 -7.50
CA ILE A 164 20.34 -6.34 -6.66
C ILE A 164 19.15 -7.01 -7.31
N ASN A 165 18.71 -8.14 -6.75
CA ASN A 165 17.48 -8.83 -7.16
C ASN A 165 16.52 -8.86 -5.98
N ILE A 166 15.33 -8.31 -6.16
CA ILE A 166 14.31 -8.19 -5.12
C ILE A 166 13.06 -8.92 -5.56
N SER A 167 12.57 -9.85 -4.74
CA SER A 167 11.28 -10.49 -4.93
C SER A 167 10.48 -10.39 -3.65
N ILE A 168 9.40 -9.61 -3.66
CA ILE A 168 8.52 -9.41 -2.50
C ILE A 168 7.12 -9.87 -2.88
N MET A 169 6.54 -10.73 -2.05
CA MET A 169 5.14 -11.13 -2.12
C MET A 169 4.44 -10.70 -0.85
N CYS A 170 3.40 -9.90 -1.00
CA CYS A 170 2.57 -9.40 0.10
C CYS A 170 1.12 -9.84 -0.11
N ILE A 171 0.53 -10.49 0.88
CA ILE A 171 -0.89 -10.84 0.90
C ILE A 171 -1.54 -10.16 2.09
N LEU A 172 -2.36 -9.16 1.79
CA LEU A 172 -3.14 -8.41 2.77
C LEU A 172 -4.57 -8.95 2.80
N THR A 173 -4.99 -9.54 3.92
CA THR A 173 -6.35 -10.03 4.08
C THR A 173 -7.16 -9.03 4.88
N ILE A 174 -8.13 -8.41 4.21
CA ILE A 174 -8.99 -7.37 4.78
C ILE A 174 -10.44 -7.59 4.35
N ASN A 175 -11.40 -7.22 5.18
CA ASN A 175 -12.82 -7.19 4.81
C ASN A 175 -13.30 -5.74 4.62
N ILE A 176 -14.40 -5.57 3.91
CA ILE A 176 -14.95 -4.24 3.56
C ILE A 176 -15.23 -3.43 4.83
N ALA A 177 -15.76 -4.05 5.88
CA ALA A 177 -16.00 -3.41 7.17
C ALA A 177 -14.73 -2.78 7.76
N LYS A 178 -13.59 -3.49 7.69
CA LYS A 178 -12.30 -2.97 8.17
C LYS A 178 -11.78 -1.81 7.32
N ILE A 179 -12.00 -1.86 6.00
CA ILE A 179 -11.63 -0.76 5.10
C ILE A 179 -12.38 0.51 5.50
N ILE A 180 -13.71 0.43 5.64
CA ILE A 180 -14.54 1.57 6.04
C ILE A 180 -14.11 2.11 7.41
N TYR A 181 -13.86 1.23 8.37
CA TYR A 181 -13.39 1.62 9.68
C TYR A 181 -12.02 2.32 9.64
N MET A 182 -11.07 1.82 8.84
CA MET A 182 -9.78 2.47 8.66
C MET A 182 -9.90 3.85 7.99
N LEU A 183 -10.76 3.98 6.98
CA LEU A 183 -11.06 5.27 6.35
C LEU A 183 -11.66 6.27 7.36
N PHE A 184 -12.54 5.80 8.24
CA PHE A 184 -13.09 6.63 9.32
C PHE A 184 -12.00 7.09 10.30
N LEU A 185 -11.06 6.21 10.69
CA LEU A 185 -9.94 6.59 11.55
C LEU A 185 -9.02 7.61 10.88
N ILE A 186 -8.75 7.47 9.58
CA ILE A 186 -7.97 8.44 8.80
C ILE A 186 -8.69 9.79 8.79
N LYS A 187 -10.01 9.79 8.54
CA LYS A 187 -10.80 11.02 8.56
C LYS A 187 -10.81 11.69 9.94
N LYS A 188 -10.88 10.90 11.01
CA LYS A 188 -10.80 11.40 12.40
C LYS A 188 -9.42 11.96 12.75
N SER A 189 -8.36 11.51 12.08
CA SER A 189 -6.98 12.00 12.29
C SER A 189 -6.69 13.34 11.59
N ASN A 190 -7.63 13.83 10.77
CA ASN A 190 -7.53 15.14 10.15
C ASN A 190 -7.92 16.23 11.16
N ILE A 191 -6.97 17.05 11.55
CA ILE A 191 -7.21 18.20 12.41
C ILE A 191 -7.54 19.40 11.52
N PRO A 192 -8.69 20.07 11.68
CA PRO A 192 -8.89 21.38 11.07
C PRO A 192 -7.88 22.35 11.68
N ILE A 193 -7.11 23.02 10.83
CA ILE A 193 -6.28 24.15 11.29
C ILE A 193 -7.26 25.24 11.69
N ARG A 194 -7.52 25.42 12.98
CA ARG A 194 -8.14 26.64 13.49
C ARG A 194 -7.20 27.77 13.10
N GLY A 195 -7.67 28.66 12.26
CA GLY A 195 -6.98 29.89 11.93
C GLY A 195 -6.66 30.60 13.24
N GLY A 196 -5.38 30.71 13.56
CA GLY A 196 -4.94 31.60 14.62
C GLY A 196 -5.26 33.02 14.17
N VAL A 197 -6.27 33.60 14.80
CA VAL A 197 -6.44 35.03 14.83
C VAL A 197 -5.34 35.53 15.79
N LEU A 198 -4.33 36.17 15.24
CA LEU A 198 -3.47 37.11 15.93
C LEU A 198 -3.83 38.49 15.41
#